data_fb30bcd6207c727591bfb1bc8c5d8466
#
_entry.id   fb30bcd6207c727591bfb1bc8c5d8466
#
_cell.length_a   1.000
_cell.length_b   1.000
_cell.length_c   1.000
_cell.angle_alpha   90.00
_cell.angle_beta   90.00
_cell.angle_gamma   90.00
#
_symmetry.space_group_name_H-M   'P 1'
#
loop_
_entity.id
_entity.type
_entity.pdbx_description
1 polymer ?
#
loop_
_entity_poly.entity_id
_entity_poly.type
_entity_poly.pdbx_seq_one_letter_code
_entity_poly.pdbx_strand_id
1 'polypeptide(L)'
;LNVVQEIVETPKRDNGMLFNTTAVSATEYHKELRETYQIRLDRVAEMVNARPTENFIIWIGHDDEGKYLRSLLPDAIEVKGSDSKQFKKDMLLGFGRGEFRVLITKLKIAQFGLNYQNCHNQIYASLDFSFEATYQGIRRSYRFGQTEQVNIYLITTDTMQNVKDAFDKKQAAFREMQAAMTMAMNRNIKNQIQLQRMEVKNEYQSDYCHIKLGDCVQLIQEVPDESVGFSIFSP
;
A
#
# COMPACT_ATOMS: atom_id res chain seq x y z
N LEU A 1 -12.00 3.58 4.48
CA LEU A 1 -11.45 2.50 3.66
C LEU A 1 -12.55 1.53 3.29
N ASN A 2 -12.75 1.31 2.01
CA ASN A 2 -13.68 0.35 1.45
C ASN A 2 -12.89 -0.72 0.68
N VAL A 3 -13.10 -2.00 0.99
CA VAL A 3 -12.43 -3.12 0.32
C VAL A 3 -13.49 -3.95 -0.38
N VAL A 4 -13.41 -4.00 -1.70
CA VAL A 4 -14.32 -4.72 -2.58
C VAL A 4 -13.57 -5.87 -3.25
N GLN A 5 -14.12 -7.05 -3.17
CA GLN A 5 -13.64 -8.17 -3.95
C GLN A 5 -14.44 -8.28 -5.23
N GLU A 6 -13.73 -8.39 -6.34
CA GLU A 6 -14.31 -8.63 -7.66
C GLU A 6 -13.91 -10.05 -8.09
N ILE A 7 -14.89 -10.92 -8.23
CA ILE A 7 -14.66 -12.32 -8.65
C ILE A 7 -14.99 -12.42 -10.13
N VAL A 8 -14.01 -12.78 -10.93
CA VAL A 8 -14.18 -13.01 -12.37
C VAL A 8 -14.35 -14.51 -12.62
N GLU A 9 -15.44 -14.87 -13.28
CA GLU A 9 -15.69 -16.27 -13.63
C GLU A 9 -14.73 -16.73 -14.72
N THR A 10 -14.10 -17.90 -14.50
CA THR A 10 -13.20 -18.50 -15.49
C THR A 10 -14.00 -19.36 -16.48
N PRO A 11 -13.65 -19.32 -17.79
CA PRO A 11 -14.24 -20.22 -18.76
C PRO A 11 -14.03 -21.68 -18.34
N LYS A 12 -15.03 -22.50 -18.60
CA LYS A 12 -14.93 -23.93 -18.31
C LYS A 12 -13.77 -24.54 -19.10
N ARG A 13 -12.84 -25.17 -18.40
CA ARG A 13 -11.72 -25.90 -19.02
C ARG A 13 -12.16 -27.30 -19.47
N ASP A 14 -11.71 -27.68 -20.66
CA ASP A 14 -11.98 -29.02 -21.19
C ASP A 14 -11.01 -30.06 -20.59
N ASN A 15 -11.16 -30.29 -19.28
CA ASN A 15 -10.35 -31.23 -18.50
C ASN A 15 -11.15 -32.49 -18.06
N GLY A 16 -12.35 -32.71 -18.62
CA GLY A 16 -13.23 -33.80 -18.25
C GLY A 16 -13.91 -33.65 -16.87
N MET A 17 -13.69 -32.56 -16.17
CA MET A 17 -14.32 -32.27 -14.89
C MET A 17 -15.55 -31.38 -15.04
N LEU A 18 -16.52 -31.54 -14.15
CA LEU A 18 -17.74 -30.72 -14.17
C LEU A 18 -17.50 -29.28 -13.81
N PHE A 19 -16.50 -29.00 -12.94
CA PHE A 19 -16.09 -27.67 -12.45
C PHE A 19 -14.59 -27.50 -12.59
N ASN A 20 -14.13 -26.25 -12.72
CA ASN A 20 -12.72 -25.90 -12.62
C ASN A 20 -12.20 -26.19 -11.21
N THR A 21 -11.02 -26.78 -11.11
CA THR A 21 -10.37 -27.05 -9.81
C THR A 21 -9.77 -25.75 -9.22
N THR A 22 -9.98 -25.55 -7.94
CA THR A 22 -9.38 -24.41 -7.23
C THR A 22 -7.90 -24.65 -6.98
N ALA A 23 -7.06 -23.65 -7.18
CA ALA A 23 -5.63 -23.70 -6.87
C ALA A 23 -5.40 -23.90 -5.37
N VAL A 24 -4.74 -24.99 -4.99
CA VAL A 24 -4.50 -25.36 -3.58
C VAL A 24 -3.10 -24.98 -3.12
N SER A 25 -2.13 -24.97 -4.02
CA SER A 25 -0.73 -24.65 -3.74
C SER A 25 -0.30 -23.31 -4.31
N ALA A 26 0.81 -22.74 -3.78
CA ALA A 26 1.40 -21.52 -4.31
C ALA A 26 1.80 -21.66 -5.79
N THR A 27 2.29 -22.82 -6.19
CA THR A 27 2.69 -23.10 -7.58
C THR A 27 1.47 -23.09 -8.51
N GLU A 28 0.39 -23.75 -8.11
CA GLU A 28 -0.88 -23.75 -8.85
C GLU A 28 -1.48 -22.34 -8.94
N TYR A 29 -1.40 -21.58 -7.86
CA TYR A 29 -1.84 -20.20 -7.85
C TYR A 29 -1.08 -19.33 -8.85
N HIS A 30 0.25 -19.43 -8.90
CA HIS A 30 1.05 -18.70 -9.88
C HIS A 30 0.77 -19.12 -11.32
N LYS A 31 0.45 -20.41 -11.52
CA LYS A 31 0.01 -20.91 -12.81
C LYS A 31 -1.34 -20.31 -13.17
N GLU A 32 -2.29 -20.33 -12.25
CA GLU A 32 -3.62 -19.77 -12.42
C GLU A 32 -3.60 -18.28 -12.71
N LEU A 33 -2.75 -17.52 -12.02
CA LEU A 33 -2.53 -16.10 -12.31
C LEU A 33 -2.10 -15.84 -13.76
N ARG A 34 -1.25 -16.72 -14.31
CA ARG A 34 -0.78 -16.61 -15.71
C ARG A 34 -1.82 -17.03 -16.73
N GLU A 35 -2.64 -18.05 -16.40
CA GLU A 35 -3.67 -18.54 -17.30
C GLU A 35 -4.91 -17.65 -17.36
N THR A 36 -5.20 -16.91 -16.28
CA THR A 36 -6.41 -16.07 -16.15
C THR A 36 -6.14 -14.58 -16.27
N TYR A 37 -4.89 -14.15 -16.60
CA TYR A 37 -4.57 -12.72 -16.57
C TYR A 37 -5.43 -11.91 -17.51
N GLN A 38 -5.75 -12.40 -18.72
CA GLN A 38 -6.53 -11.64 -19.69
C GLN A 38 -7.93 -11.30 -19.17
N ILE A 39 -8.68 -12.30 -18.74
CA ILE A 39 -10.06 -12.09 -18.24
C ILE A 39 -10.09 -11.17 -17.00
N ARG A 40 -9.10 -11.27 -16.12
CA ARG A 40 -8.97 -10.37 -14.96
C ARG A 40 -8.67 -8.95 -15.39
N LEU A 41 -7.74 -8.77 -16.35
CA LEU A 41 -7.33 -7.46 -16.80
C LEU A 41 -8.36 -6.78 -17.72
N ASP A 42 -9.14 -7.55 -18.48
CA ASP A 42 -10.32 -7.04 -19.19
C ASP A 42 -11.30 -6.41 -18.20
N ARG A 43 -11.57 -7.11 -17.08
CA ARG A 43 -12.42 -6.56 -16.01
C ARG A 43 -11.83 -5.31 -15.39
N VAL A 44 -10.52 -5.27 -15.15
CA VAL A 44 -9.82 -4.06 -14.66
C VAL A 44 -10.00 -2.90 -15.62
N ALA A 45 -9.81 -3.14 -16.93
CA ALA A 45 -9.97 -2.10 -17.95
C ALA A 45 -11.42 -1.57 -18.02
N GLU A 46 -12.41 -2.45 -17.93
CA GLU A 46 -13.83 -2.05 -17.84
C GLU A 46 -14.07 -1.13 -16.63
N MET A 47 -13.58 -1.50 -15.45
CA MET A 47 -13.75 -0.71 -14.22
C MET A 47 -13.12 0.68 -14.33
N VAL A 48 -11.94 0.78 -14.94
CA VAL A 48 -11.20 2.03 -15.14
C VAL A 48 -11.89 2.91 -16.19
N ASN A 49 -12.34 2.31 -17.31
CA ASN A 49 -13.01 3.01 -18.38
C ASN A 49 -14.42 3.50 -17.99
N ALA A 50 -15.09 2.78 -17.10
CA ALA A 50 -16.39 3.21 -16.55
C ALA A 50 -16.30 4.50 -15.69
N ARG A 51 -15.09 4.90 -15.28
CA ARG A 51 -14.84 6.06 -14.42
C ARG A 51 -13.72 6.94 -15.00
N PRO A 52 -13.99 7.63 -16.11
CA PRO A 52 -12.95 8.33 -16.88
C PRO A 52 -12.36 9.56 -16.19
N THR A 53 -12.99 10.06 -15.13
CA THR A 53 -12.53 11.23 -14.35
C THR A 53 -11.78 10.85 -13.07
N GLU A 54 -11.78 9.58 -12.68
CA GLU A 54 -11.14 9.13 -11.45
C GLU A 54 -9.71 8.64 -11.67
N ASN A 55 -8.87 8.84 -10.67
CA ASN A 55 -7.49 8.34 -10.67
C ASN A 55 -7.41 6.90 -10.17
N PHE A 56 -6.55 6.10 -10.78
CA PHE A 56 -6.36 4.70 -10.43
C PHE A 56 -4.89 4.32 -10.29
N ILE A 57 -4.58 3.52 -9.27
CA ILE A 57 -3.33 2.74 -9.20
C ILE A 57 -3.69 1.28 -9.45
N ILE A 58 -3.02 0.65 -10.41
CA ILE A 58 -3.22 -0.76 -10.74
C ILE A 58 -1.95 -1.51 -10.37
N TRP A 59 -2.08 -2.42 -9.40
CA TRP A 59 -1.00 -3.27 -8.92
C TRP A 59 -0.98 -4.58 -9.70
N ILE A 60 0.14 -4.84 -10.38
CA ILE A 60 0.35 -6.03 -11.21
C ILE A 60 1.42 -6.94 -10.60
N GLY A 61 1.39 -8.24 -10.94
CA GLY A 61 2.38 -9.23 -10.54
C GLY A 61 3.48 -9.43 -11.58
N HIS A 62 3.11 -9.48 -12.86
CA HIS A 62 4.00 -9.82 -13.97
C HIS A 62 4.06 -8.71 -15.04
N ASP A 63 5.18 -8.65 -15.78
CA ASP A 63 5.37 -7.61 -16.82
C ASP A 63 4.42 -7.79 -18.01
N ASP A 64 4.00 -9.01 -18.31
CA ASP A 64 3.01 -9.27 -19.37
C ASP A 64 1.63 -8.72 -19.05
N GLU A 65 1.26 -8.65 -17.77
CA GLU A 65 0.02 -8.00 -17.32
C GLU A 65 0.06 -6.49 -17.62
N GLY A 66 1.22 -5.84 -17.37
CA GLY A 66 1.40 -4.43 -17.68
C GLY A 66 1.30 -4.14 -19.18
N LYS A 67 1.94 -4.96 -20.02
CA LYS A 67 1.83 -4.83 -21.49
C LYS A 67 0.40 -4.97 -21.96
N TYR A 68 -0.34 -5.96 -21.44
CA TYR A 68 -1.73 -6.19 -21.81
C TYR A 68 -2.63 -5.03 -21.39
N LEU A 69 -2.50 -4.56 -20.14
CA LEU A 69 -3.24 -3.39 -19.66
C LEU A 69 -2.95 -2.14 -20.48
N ARG A 70 -1.70 -1.92 -20.89
CA ARG A 70 -1.33 -0.81 -21.77
C ARG A 70 -2.02 -0.85 -23.13
N SER A 71 -2.33 -2.04 -23.65
CA SER A 71 -3.10 -2.17 -24.90
C SER A 71 -4.58 -1.83 -24.72
N LEU A 72 -5.13 -2.02 -23.50
CA LEU A 72 -6.53 -1.73 -23.15
C LEU A 72 -6.72 -0.30 -22.62
N LEU A 73 -5.68 0.27 -22.00
CA LEU A 73 -5.65 1.59 -21.37
C LEU A 73 -4.48 2.41 -21.94
N PRO A 74 -4.60 2.99 -23.15
CA PRO A 74 -3.48 3.68 -23.80
C PRO A 74 -2.98 4.94 -23.07
N ASP A 75 -3.83 5.56 -22.26
CA ASP A 75 -3.54 6.72 -21.42
C ASP A 75 -2.87 6.39 -20.09
N ALA A 76 -2.78 5.11 -19.73
CA ALA A 76 -2.12 4.69 -18.51
C ALA A 76 -0.59 4.77 -18.63
N ILE A 77 0.09 5.13 -17.54
CA ILE A 77 1.55 5.08 -17.45
C ILE A 77 1.96 3.79 -16.72
N GLU A 78 2.83 3.01 -17.34
CA GLU A 78 3.42 1.82 -16.73
C GLU A 78 4.84 2.14 -16.24
N VAL A 79 5.13 1.77 -14.98
CA VAL A 79 6.46 1.87 -14.38
C VAL A 79 6.97 0.47 -14.06
N LYS A 80 8.07 0.06 -14.73
CA LYS A 80 8.68 -1.27 -14.64
C LYS A 80 9.94 -1.30 -13.78
N GLY A 81 10.29 -2.49 -13.32
CA GLY A 81 11.57 -2.71 -12.63
C GLY A 81 12.80 -2.39 -13.49
N SER A 82 12.74 -2.67 -14.80
CA SER A 82 13.80 -2.42 -15.77
C SER A 82 14.00 -0.96 -16.17
N ASP A 83 13.04 -0.08 -15.89
CA ASP A 83 13.14 1.34 -16.24
C ASP A 83 14.28 2.03 -15.49
N SER A 84 14.82 3.10 -16.06
CA SER A 84 15.87 3.89 -15.42
C SER A 84 15.37 4.49 -14.09
N LYS A 85 16.30 4.72 -13.16
CA LYS A 85 15.97 5.34 -11.86
C LYS A 85 15.28 6.71 -12.02
N GLN A 86 15.76 7.48 -12.99
CA GLN A 86 15.21 8.81 -13.27
C GLN A 86 13.78 8.71 -13.80
N PHE A 87 13.53 7.85 -14.79
CA PHE A 87 12.18 7.63 -15.33
C PHE A 87 11.19 7.20 -14.24
N LYS A 88 11.57 6.21 -13.40
CA LYS A 88 10.73 5.78 -12.28
C LYS A 88 10.39 6.94 -11.35
N LYS A 89 11.40 7.73 -10.98
CA LYS A 89 11.21 8.89 -10.10
C LYS A 89 10.24 9.89 -10.72
N ASP A 90 10.46 10.26 -11.98
CA ASP A 90 9.66 11.28 -12.65
C ASP A 90 8.20 10.83 -12.81
N MET A 91 7.97 9.59 -13.24
CA MET A 91 6.62 9.05 -13.41
C MET A 91 5.88 8.88 -12.09
N LEU A 92 6.54 8.33 -11.07
CA LEU A 92 5.92 8.12 -9.76
C LEU A 92 5.60 9.45 -9.05
N LEU A 93 6.48 10.45 -9.16
CA LEU A 93 6.21 11.80 -8.65
C LEU A 93 5.15 12.52 -9.47
N GLY A 94 5.18 12.38 -10.81
CA GLY A 94 4.19 12.95 -11.70
C GLY A 94 2.78 12.44 -11.39
N PHE A 95 2.63 11.14 -11.12
CA PHE A 95 1.35 10.59 -10.68
C PHE A 95 0.91 11.20 -9.34
N GLY A 96 1.82 11.34 -8.37
CA GLY A 96 1.52 12.02 -7.10
C GLY A 96 1.08 13.48 -7.25
N ARG A 97 1.53 14.17 -8.31
CA ARG A 97 1.08 15.52 -8.67
C ARG A 97 -0.20 15.56 -9.52
N GLY A 98 -0.72 14.40 -9.92
CA GLY A 98 -1.93 14.30 -10.74
C GLY A 98 -1.71 14.57 -12.23
N GLU A 99 -0.48 14.42 -12.75
CA GLU A 99 -0.15 14.64 -14.17
C GLU A 99 -0.77 13.58 -15.08
N PHE A 100 -1.06 12.40 -14.55
CA PHE A 100 -1.75 11.33 -15.26
C PHE A 100 -2.72 10.58 -14.34
N ARG A 101 -3.75 10.03 -14.97
CA ARG A 101 -4.91 9.44 -14.30
C ARG A 101 -4.66 8.00 -13.82
N VAL A 102 -3.94 7.20 -14.59
CA VAL A 102 -3.78 5.77 -14.34
C VAL A 102 -2.30 5.40 -14.25
N LEU A 103 -1.92 4.83 -13.11
CA LEU A 103 -0.58 4.28 -12.87
C LEU A 103 -0.65 2.76 -12.82
N ILE A 104 0.14 2.07 -13.64
CA ILE A 104 0.34 0.62 -13.61
C ILE A 104 1.74 0.35 -13.08
N THR A 105 1.85 -0.42 -11.99
CA THR A 105 3.16 -0.75 -11.41
C THR A 105 3.10 -1.98 -10.51
N LYS A 106 4.26 -2.48 -10.10
CA LYS A 106 4.38 -3.56 -9.10
C LYS A 106 4.54 -2.99 -7.70
N LEU A 107 3.99 -3.68 -6.70
CA LEU A 107 4.11 -3.29 -5.29
C LEU A 107 5.57 -3.04 -4.88
N LYS A 108 6.50 -3.90 -5.32
CA LYS A 108 7.94 -3.79 -5.02
C LYS A 108 8.59 -2.50 -5.54
N ILE A 109 8.05 -1.89 -6.60
CA ILE A 109 8.60 -0.67 -7.22
C ILE A 109 8.16 0.56 -6.44
N ALA A 110 6.92 0.59 -5.98
CA ALA A 110 6.32 1.73 -5.31
C ALA A 110 6.50 1.71 -3.78
N GLN A 111 7.34 0.83 -3.24
CA GLN A 111 7.62 0.73 -1.79
C GLN A 111 8.31 1.97 -1.19
N PHE A 112 8.89 2.83 -2.01
CA PHE A 112 9.67 3.98 -1.55
C PHE A 112 8.77 5.19 -1.22
N GLY A 113 8.27 5.26 0.02
CA GLY A 113 7.84 6.49 0.71
C GLY A 113 6.87 7.47 0.02
N LEU A 114 6.38 7.15 -1.18
CA LEU A 114 5.56 8.03 -1.99
C LEU A 114 4.15 8.21 -1.39
N ASN A 115 3.59 9.38 -1.56
CA ASN A 115 2.25 9.74 -1.13
C ASN A 115 1.34 9.86 -2.36
N TYR A 116 0.24 9.10 -2.35
CA TYR A 116 -0.75 9.09 -3.42
C TYR A 116 -2.15 9.45 -2.92
N GLN A 117 -2.25 10.48 -2.08
CA GLN A 117 -3.54 10.99 -1.58
C GLN A 117 -4.43 11.56 -2.70
N ASN A 118 -3.83 11.93 -3.83
CA ASN A 118 -4.54 12.32 -5.05
C ASN A 118 -5.30 11.16 -5.72
N CYS A 119 -5.09 9.93 -5.27
CA CYS A 119 -5.71 8.73 -5.81
C CYS A 119 -6.37 7.93 -4.69
N HIS A 120 -7.69 7.80 -4.75
CA HIS A 120 -8.49 7.04 -3.78
C HIS A 120 -8.95 5.67 -4.30
N ASN A 121 -8.60 5.29 -5.54
CA ASN A 121 -8.92 3.98 -6.09
C ASN A 121 -7.66 3.17 -6.36
N GLN A 122 -7.55 1.99 -5.76
CA GLN A 122 -6.48 1.04 -6.00
C GLN A 122 -7.05 -0.30 -6.46
N ILE A 123 -6.52 -0.84 -7.54
CA ILE A 123 -6.91 -2.14 -8.08
C ILE A 123 -5.73 -3.09 -7.95
N TYR A 124 -5.92 -4.19 -7.24
CA TYR A 124 -4.97 -5.29 -7.15
C TYR A 124 -5.35 -6.33 -8.19
N ALA A 125 -4.81 -6.18 -9.40
CA ALA A 125 -5.06 -7.07 -10.52
C ALA A 125 -4.44 -8.46 -10.31
N SER A 126 -3.35 -8.53 -9.54
CA SER A 126 -2.73 -9.76 -9.06
C SER A 126 -2.47 -9.64 -7.57
N LEU A 127 -3.12 -10.47 -6.76
CA LEU A 127 -2.86 -10.59 -5.34
C LEU A 127 -1.61 -11.43 -5.11
N ASP A 128 -0.68 -10.91 -4.31
CA ASP A 128 0.43 -11.70 -3.78
C ASP A 128 0.02 -12.28 -2.41
N PHE A 129 0.65 -13.39 -2.00
CA PHE A 129 0.48 -13.97 -0.66
C PHE A 129 1.03 -13.04 0.45
N SER A 130 1.72 -11.98 0.10
CA SER A 130 2.25 -11.00 1.04
C SER A 130 1.19 -9.96 1.43
N PHE A 131 0.51 -10.23 2.53
CA PHE A 131 -0.39 -9.25 3.14
C PHE A 131 0.33 -7.93 3.45
N GLU A 132 1.59 -7.99 3.93
CA GLU A 132 2.37 -6.81 4.27
C GLU A 132 2.59 -5.88 3.07
N ALA A 133 2.97 -6.45 1.91
CA ALA A 133 3.17 -5.66 0.69
C ALA A 133 1.87 -4.97 0.25
N THR A 134 0.75 -5.70 0.29
CA THR A 134 -0.58 -5.15 -0.01
C THR A 134 -0.96 -4.04 0.96
N TYR A 135 -0.76 -4.26 2.26
CA TYR A 135 -1.02 -3.26 3.30
C TYR A 135 -0.18 -1.99 3.09
N GLN A 136 1.09 -2.12 2.78
CA GLN A 136 1.96 -0.98 2.46
C GLN A 136 1.48 -0.24 1.20
N GLY A 137 1.00 -0.96 0.19
CA GLY A 137 0.38 -0.35 -1.00
C GLY A 137 -0.87 0.46 -0.65
N ILE A 138 -1.77 -0.10 0.15
CA ILE A 138 -3.00 0.58 0.62
C ILE A 138 -2.64 1.88 1.35
N ARG A 139 -1.62 1.85 2.22
CA ARG A 139 -1.16 3.00 2.99
C ARG A 139 -0.59 4.14 2.14
N ARG A 140 -0.38 3.95 0.83
CA ARG A 140 0.02 5.04 -0.08
C ARG A 140 -1.10 6.06 -0.32
N SER A 141 -2.35 5.59 -0.40
CA SER A 141 -3.54 6.43 -0.56
C SER A 141 -4.27 6.65 0.77
N TYR A 142 -4.35 5.61 1.62
CA TYR A 142 -5.02 5.68 2.92
C TYR A 142 -4.07 6.20 3.99
N ARG A 143 -3.95 7.52 4.07
CA ARG A 143 -3.06 8.24 5.01
C ARG A 143 -3.80 9.36 5.71
N PHE A 144 -3.16 9.90 6.78
CA PHE A 144 -3.64 11.11 7.44
C PHE A 144 -3.78 12.25 6.42
N GLY A 145 -4.91 12.95 6.44
CA GLY A 145 -5.23 14.02 5.47
C GLY A 145 -5.96 13.55 4.20
N GLN A 146 -6.24 12.24 4.04
CA GLN A 146 -7.12 11.76 2.96
C GLN A 146 -8.57 12.13 3.27
N THR A 147 -9.20 12.88 2.38
CA THR A 147 -10.59 13.37 2.50
C THR A 147 -11.59 12.47 1.79
N GLU A 148 -11.13 11.73 0.79
CA GLU A 148 -11.97 10.85 -0.01
C GLU A 148 -12.00 9.42 0.54
N GLN A 149 -13.09 8.70 0.29
CA GLN A 149 -13.17 7.28 0.63
C GLN A 149 -12.21 6.48 -0.25
N VAL A 150 -11.21 5.86 0.36
CA VAL A 150 -10.27 4.98 -0.38
C VAL A 150 -10.94 3.65 -0.68
N ASN A 151 -11.01 3.30 -1.95
CA ASN A 151 -11.57 2.06 -2.48
C ASN A 151 -10.43 1.14 -2.93
N ILE A 152 -10.45 -0.08 -2.43
CA ILE A 152 -9.50 -1.14 -2.76
C ILE A 152 -10.26 -2.26 -3.45
N TYR A 153 -9.91 -2.54 -4.70
CA TYR A 153 -10.50 -3.60 -5.50
C TYR A 153 -9.52 -4.76 -5.60
N LEU A 154 -9.92 -5.91 -5.09
CA LEU A 154 -9.14 -7.15 -5.15
C LEU A 154 -9.72 -8.01 -6.27
N ILE A 155 -8.99 -8.15 -7.36
CA ILE A 155 -9.45 -8.93 -8.52
C ILE A 155 -8.99 -10.39 -8.36
N THR A 156 -9.94 -11.27 -8.28
CA THR A 156 -9.71 -12.71 -8.14
C THR A 156 -10.56 -13.49 -9.15
N THR A 157 -10.29 -14.76 -9.30
CA THR A 157 -11.15 -15.66 -10.05
C THR A 157 -11.81 -16.67 -9.11
N ASP A 158 -12.87 -17.32 -9.57
CA ASP A 158 -13.55 -18.41 -8.88
C ASP A 158 -12.59 -19.56 -8.52
N THR A 159 -11.53 -19.75 -9.32
CA THR A 159 -10.47 -20.76 -9.10
C THR A 159 -9.41 -20.35 -8.06
N MET A 160 -9.43 -19.11 -7.57
CA MET A 160 -8.43 -18.55 -6.63
C MET A 160 -8.97 -18.33 -5.21
N GLN A 161 -10.12 -18.88 -4.85
CA GLN A 161 -10.81 -18.60 -3.59
C GLN A 161 -9.96 -18.90 -2.34
N ASN A 162 -9.17 -19.99 -2.35
CA ASN A 162 -8.32 -20.36 -1.20
C ASN A 162 -7.25 -19.31 -0.84
N VAL A 163 -6.78 -18.54 -1.82
CA VAL A 163 -5.80 -17.48 -1.58
C VAL A 163 -6.42 -16.32 -0.83
N LYS A 164 -7.67 -16.01 -1.15
CA LYS A 164 -8.45 -15.02 -0.43
C LYS A 164 -8.62 -15.42 1.04
N ASP A 165 -9.02 -16.66 1.30
CA ASP A 165 -9.22 -17.15 2.67
C ASP A 165 -7.92 -17.03 3.48
N ALA A 166 -6.77 -17.31 2.87
CA ALA A 166 -5.47 -17.12 3.50
C ALA A 166 -5.14 -15.64 3.73
N PHE A 167 -5.51 -14.76 2.81
CA PHE A 167 -5.33 -13.32 2.95
C PHE A 167 -6.21 -12.76 4.06
N ASP A 168 -7.48 -13.13 4.11
CA ASP A 168 -8.45 -12.70 5.11
C ASP A 168 -8.02 -13.13 6.52
N LYS A 169 -7.52 -14.36 6.68
CA LYS A 169 -6.94 -14.86 7.94
C LYS A 169 -5.75 -14.02 8.40
N LYS A 170 -4.83 -13.69 7.49
CA LYS A 170 -3.67 -12.84 7.81
C LYS A 170 -4.08 -11.42 8.17
N GLN A 171 -5.09 -10.87 7.48
CA GLN A 171 -5.64 -9.56 7.78
C GLN A 171 -6.28 -9.53 9.18
N ALA A 172 -7.04 -10.55 9.55
CA ALA A 172 -7.66 -10.65 10.88
C ALA A 172 -6.59 -10.74 11.97
N ALA A 173 -5.60 -11.61 11.83
CA ALA A 173 -4.48 -11.75 12.76
C ALA A 173 -3.67 -10.44 12.92
N PHE A 174 -3.47 -9.70 11.83
CA PHE A 174 -2.78 -8.41 11.88
C PHE A 174 -3.59 -7.36 12.64
N ARG A 175 -4.92 -7.30 12.45
CA ARG A 175 -5.82 -6.40 13.19
C ARG A 175 -5.81 -6.72 14.69
N GLU A 176 -5.86 -7.99 15.05
CA GLU A 176 -5.78 -8.44 16.45
C GLU A 176 -4.45 -8.03 17.09
N MET A 177 -3.34 -8.23 16.38
CA MET A 177 -2.01 -7.82 16.84
C MET A 177 -1.93 -6.30 17.03
N GLN A 178 -2.42 -5.50 16.09
CA GLN A 178 -2.47 -4.04 16.23
C GLN A 178 -3.31 -3.59 17.43
N ALA A 179 -4.47 -4.19 17.63
CA ALA A 179 -5.33 -3.90 18.78
C ALA A 179 -4.62 -4.24 20.10
N ALA A 180 -3.96 -5.40 20.18
CA ALA A 180 -3.20 -5.83 21.35
C ALA A 180 -2.02 -4.89 21.64
N MET A 181 -1.27 -4.49 20.61
CA MET A 181 -0.18 -3.50 20.74
C MET A 181 -0.69 -2.16 21.25
N THR A 182 -1.78 -1.65 20.69
CA THR A 182 -2.39 -0.38 21.12
C THR A 182 -2.86 -0.44 22.57
N MET A 183 -3.46 -1.56 22.99
CA MET A 183 -3.84 -1.77 24.39
C MET A 183 -2.63 -1.85 25.32
N ALA A 184 -1.56 -2.53 24.91
CA ALA A 184 -0.33 -2.63 25.69
C ALA A 184 0.37 -1.26 25.81
N MET A 185 0.43 -0.47 24.74
CA MET A 185 0.96 0.90 24.77
C MET A 185 0.13 1.80 25.69
N ASN A 186 -1.21 1.76 25.60
CA ASN A 186 -2.08 2.54 26.46
C ASN A 186 -1.96 2.16 27.93
N ARG A 187 -1.74 0.87 28.26
CA ARG A 187 -1.45 0.43 29.62
C ARG A 187 -0.12 1.01 30.11
N ASN A 188 0.94 0.94 29.30
CA ASN A 188 2.25 1.47 29.66
C ASN A 188 2.20 2.99 29.86
N ILE A 189 1.50 3.72 28.99
CA ILE A 189 1.33 5.16 29.12
C ILE A 189 0.57 5.50 30.41
N LYS A 190 -0.53 4.80 30.73
CA LYS A 190 -1.26 5.01 31.98
C LYS A 190 -0.42 4.70 33.21
N ASN A 191 0.37 3.65 33.19
CA ASN A 191 1.28 3.30 34.27
C ASN A 191 2.41 4.33 34.44
N GLN A 192 2.97 4.85 33.33
CA GLN A 192 3.98 5.91 33.36
C GLN A 192 3.40 7.24 33.86
N ILE A 193 2.17 7.60 33.49
CA ILE A 193 1.50 8.81 33.99
C ILE A 193 1.20 8.69 35.51
N GLN A 194 0.92 7.49 36.02
CA GLN A 194 0.74 7.27 37.46
C GLN A 194 2.07 7.29 38.24
N LEU A 195 3.20 6.93 37.60
CA LEU A 195 4.52 7.02 38.21
C LEU A 195 5.17 8.40 38.12
N GLN A 196 4.73 9.25 37.18
CA GLN A 196 5.24 10.60 36.98
C GLN A 196 4.40 11.69 37.66
N ARG A 197 4.15 11.58 38.97
CA ARG A 197 4.09 12.74 39.86
C ARG A 197 5.49 13.07 40.44
N MET A 198 6.54 12.75 39.71
CA MET A 198 7.87 13.30 39.93
C MET A 198 7.92 14.65 39.22
N GLU A 199 8.47 15.67 39.90
CA GLU A 199 8.72 17.00 39.31
C GLU A 199 9.44 16.79 37.98
N VAL A 200 8.76 17.10 36.88
CA VAL A 200 9.36 17.08 35.56
C VAL A 200 10.30 18.27 35.53
N LYS A 201 11.59 18.01 35.69
CA LYS A 201 12.59 19.04 35.37
C LYS A 201 12.49 19.29 33.88
N ASN A 202 12.14 20.51 33.51
CA ASN A 202 12.01 20.92 32.11
C ASN A 202 13.36 20.90 31.37
N GLU A 203 14.43 20.64 32.06
CA GLU A 203 15.79 20.66 31.53
C GLU A 203 16.67 19.62 32.23
N TYR A 204 17.47 18.90 31.44
CA TYR A 204 18.52 18.00 31.91
C TYR A 204 19.81 18.30 31.14
N GLN A 205 20.90 18.54 31.85
CA GLN A 205 22.22 18.80 31.28
C GLN A 205 23.27 17.87 31.89
N SER A 206 24.12 17.30 31.04
CA SER A 206 25.31 16.57 31.42
C SER A 206 26.49 16.99 30.53
N ASP A 207 27.67 16.44 30.77
CA ASP A 207 28.86 16.73 29.95
C ASP A 207 28.70 16.32 28.48
N TYR A 208 27.72 15.46 28.17
CA TYR A 208 27.53 14.86 26.83
C TYR A 208 26.18 15.19 26.18
N CYS A 209 25.21 15.67 26.93
CA CYS A 209 23.89 15.97 26.37
C CYS A 209 23.16 17.07 27.14
N HIS A 210 22.34 17.80 26.41
CA HIS A 210 21.42 18.83 26.93
C HIS A 210 20.02 18.50 26.39
N ILE A 211 19.07 18.19 27.26
CA ILE A 211 17.70 17.85 26.92
C ILE A 211 16.77 18.89 27.50
N LYS A 212 15.97 19.52 26.65
CA LYS A 212 14.96 20.52 27.05
C LYS A 212 13.56 20.02 26.65
N LEU A 213 12.61 20.16 27.55
CA LEU A 213 11.20 19.88 27.31
C LEU A 213 10.46 21.19 27.05
N GLY A 214 9.89 21.33 25.85
CA GLY A 214 9.13 22.52 25.48
C GLY A 214 8.80 22.58 23.99
N ASP A 215 8.25 23.73 23.56
CA ASP A 215 7.98 23.98 22.15
C ASP A 215 9.31 24.11 21.38
N CYS A 216 9.51 23.21 20.40
CA CYS A 216 10.76 23.15 19.64
C CYS A 216 11.04 24.43 18.83
N VAL A 217 10.00 25.17 18.41
CA VAL A 217 10.15 26.43 17.68
C VAL A 217 10.72 27.54 18.58
N GLN A 218 10.37 27.54 19.87
CA GLN A 218 10.89 28.46 20.86
C GLN A 218 12.28 28.03 21.31
N LEU A 219 12.48 26.76 21.64
CA LEU A 219 13.74 26.24 22.16
C LEU A 219 14.88 26.29 21.15
N ILE A 220 14.59 26.15 19.83
CA ILE A 220 15.62 26.22 18.80
C ILE A 220 16.26 27.63 18.70
N GLN A 221 15.55 28.68 19.12
CA GLN A 221 16.08 30.03 19.13
C GLN A 221 17.16 30.25 20.21
N GLU A 222 17.23 29.33 21.18
CA GLU A 222 18.26 29.35 22.23
C GLU A 222 19.54 28.61 21.81
N VAL A 223 19.53 27.91 20.67
CA VAL A 223 20.70 27.21 20.15
C VAL A 223 21.58 28.21 19.38
N PRO A 224 22.87 28.35 19.75
CA PRO A 224 23.76 29.29 19.06
C PRO A 224 23.89 28.95 17.56
N ASP A 225 23.99 29.97 16.73
CA ASP A 225 24.25 29.81 15.31
C ASP A 225 25.52 28.99 15.05
N GLU A 226 25.50 28.15 14.02
CA GLU A 226 26.62 27.30 13.59
C GLU A 226 27.11 26.29 14.65
N SER A 227 26.35 26.05 15.73
CA SER A 227 26.74 25.12 16.80
C SER A 227 26.30 23.65 16.54
N VAL A 228 25.43 23.39 15.56
CA VAL A 228 24.87 22.06 15.28
C VAL A 228 25.45 21.49 14.00
N GLY A 229 26.27 20.44 14.10
CA GLY A 229 26.87 19.77 12.94
C GLY A 229 25.94 18.77 12.24
N PHE A 230 24.90 18.28 12.93
CA PHE A 230 23.96 17.30 12.38
C PHE A 230 22.63 17.33 13.14
N SER A 231 21.51 17.25 12.43
CA SER A 231 20.16 17.20 13.03
C SER A 231 19.33 16.07 12.44
N ILE A 232 18.54 15.38 13.30
CA ILE A 232 17.58 14.35 12.94
C ILE A 232 16.21 14.76 13.45
N PHE A 233 15.24 14.80 12.55
CA PHE A 233 13.85 15.07 12.91
C PHE A 233 13.02 13.81 12.67
N SER A 234 12.18 13.44 13.66
CA SER A 234 11.10 12.49 13.48
C SER A 234 9.80 13.28 13.34
N PRO A 235 9.10 13.20 12.20
CA PRO A 235 7.82 13.87 12.00
C PRO A 235 6.69 13.24 12.81
#